data_7afb32f930480ded8da42ad3c281d16c
#
_entry.id   7afb32f930480ded8da42ad3c281d16c
#
_cell.length_a   1.000
_cell.length_b   1.000
_cell.length_c   1.000
_cell.angle_alpha   90.00
_cell.angle_beta   90.00
_cell.angle_gamma   90.00
#
_symmetry.space_group_name_H-M   'P 1'
#
loop_
_entity.id
_entity.type
_entity.pdbx_description
1 polymer ?
#
loop_
_entity_poly.entity_id
_entity_poly.type
_entity_poly.pdbx_seq_one_letter_code
_entity_poly.pdbx_strand_id
1 'polypeptide(L)'
;MPDQTTVHWQEHLATAGVILLGVLAVLSFGLVVRARSTEHAAPAAPPPAAPTAEQLPIPLPSASPSLTVDPVNSIAVERVPATGPVDLSLEGQIDWVHWGEQGRYALERKADGNFVILEGTPDAPRERVTGSPQAYRWTGGSPLASAKGVTSGVRTCGEGNGFTLTAPVGTVGNTLRLYLGVSSGVGRLEARLSTGGQPWTDRWEQPDGQLSTAAYTVNYRAIKAGKISVRWITEESTGGNCGGVVLFAATVS
;
A
#
# COMPACT_ATOMS: atom_id res chain seq x y z
N MET A 1 9.37 5.87 -56.49
CA MET A 1 9.62 5.97 -55.03
C MET A 1 8.66 7.02 -54.51
N PRO A 2 7.64 6.69 -53.76
CA PRO A 2 6.73 7.71 -53.19
C PRO A 2 7.41 8.36 -51.98
N ASP A 3 7.24 9.68 -51.93
CA ASP A 3 7.86 10.62 -51.00
C ASP A 3 7.43 10.36 -49.55
N GLN A 4 8.35 9.95 -48.68
CA GLN A 4 8.10 9.65 -47.27
C GLN A 4 7.86 10.89 -46.39
N THR A 5 7.98 12.08 -46.93
CA THR A 5 7.84 13.33 -46.17
C THR A 5 6.39 13.74 -45.93
N THR A 6 5.44 13.26 -46.70
CA THR A 6 4.02 13.66 -46.57
C THR A 6 3.27 12.89 -45.47
N VAL A 7 3.73 11.71 -45.07
CA VAL A 7 3.06 10.90 -44.05
C VAL A 7 3.28 11.47 -42.65
N HIS A 8 4.45 12.01 -42.35
CA HIS A 8 4.78 12.56 -41.04
C HIS A 8 3.96 13.82 -40.64
N TRP A 9 3.58 14.63 -41.62
CA TRP A 9 2.79 15.86 -41.37
C TRP A 9 1.35 15.58 -40.97
N GLN A 10 0.76 14.51 -41.47
CA GLN A 10 -0.62 14.13 -41.14
C GLN A 10 -0.76 13.58 -39.70
N GLU A 11 0.23 12.86 -39.21
CA GLU A 11 0.22 12.36 -37.83
C GLU A 11 0.34 13.49 -36.79
N HIS A 12 1.16 14.50 -37.05
CA HIS A 12 1.29 15.64 -36.15
C HIS A 12 0.04 16.54 -36.14
N LEU A 13 -0.67 16.67 -37.24
CA LEU A 13 -1.91 17.45 -37.33
C LEU A 13 -3.06 16.73 -36.57
N ALA A 14 -3.13 15.41 -36.62
CA ALA A 14 -4.12 14.64 -35.86
C ALA A 14 -3.90 14.76 -34.34
N THR A 15 -2.66 14.67 -33.91
CA THR A 15 -2.30 14.78 -32.48
C THR A 15 -2.57 16.20 -31.94
N ALA A 16 -2.25 17.25 -32.72
CA ALA A 16 -2.51 18.62 -32.33
C ALA A 16 -4.02 18.92 -32.22
N GLY A 17 -4.83 18.34 -33.13
CA GLY A 17 -6.29 18.48 -33.11
C GLY A 17 -6.95 17.88 -31.84
N VAL A 18 -6.49 16.71 -31.39
CA VAL A 18 -7.02 16.08 -30.20
C VAL A 18 -6.69 16.88 -28.93
N ILE A 19 -5.48 17.42 -28.83
CA ILE A 19 -5.08 18.27 -27.70
C ILE A 19 -5.91 19.55 -27.63
N LEU A 20 -6.13 20.21 -28.78
CA LEU A 20 -6.92 21.45 -28.84
C LEU A 20 -8.39 21.24 -28.45
N LEU A 21 -9.00 20.10 -28.86
CA LEU A 21 -10.35 19.74 -28.49
C LEU A 21 -10.46 19.43 -26.96
N GLY A 22 -9.46 18.80 -26.40
CA GLY A 22 -9.41 18.51 -24.96
C GLY A 22 -9.34 19.78 -24.10
N VAL A 23 -8.51 20.75 -24.49
CA VAL A 23 -8.37 22.04 -23.79
C VAL A 23 -9.65 22.86 -23.87
N LEU A 24 -10.31 22.89 -25.06
CA LEU A 24 -11.59 23.60 -25.24
C LEU A 24 -12.71 22.98 -24.36
N ALA A 25 -12.77 21.67 -24.25
CA ALA A 25 -13.75 20.99 -23.39
C ALA A 25 -13.59 21.34 -21.91
N VAL A 26 -12.35 21.36 -21.39
CA VAL A 26 -12.04 21.71 -20.00
C VAL A 26 -12.39 23.18 -19.70
N LEU A 27 -12.07 24.10 -20.61
CA LEU A 27 -12.39 25.53 -20.47
C LEU A 27 -13.90 25.77 -20.48
N SER A 28 -14.66 25.08 -21.37
CA SER A 28 -16.11 25.16 -21.43
C SER A 28 -16.79 24.67 -20.15
N PHE A 29 -16.30 23.55 -19.58
CA PHE A 29 -16.85 23.02 -18.34
C PHE A 29 -16.55 23.94 -17.15
N GLY A 30 -15.38 24.53 -17.05
CA GLY A 30 -15.01 25.50 -16.02
C GLY A 30 -15.87 26.77 -16.04
N LEU A 31 -16.23 27.27 -17.22
CA LEU A 31 -17.11 28.43 -17.39
C LEU A 31 -18.56 28.15 -16.98
N VAL A 32 -19.10 26.96 -17.30
CA VAL A 32 -20.45 26.55 -16.92
C VAL A 32 -20.60 26.40 -15.43
N VAL A 33 -19.60 25.82 -14.75
CA VAL A 33 -19.60 25.67 -13.29
C VAL A 33 -19.56 27.04 -12.60
N ARG A 34 -18.77 27.99 -13.12
CA ARG A 34 -18.68 29.34 -12.55
C ARG A 34 -19.95 30.18 -12.74
N ALA A 35 -20.67 29.99 -13.86
CA ALA A 35 -21.91 30.71 -14.15
C ALA A 35 -23.08 30.26 -13.25
N ARG A 36 -23.06 29.02 -12.74
CA ARG A 36 -24.10 28.50 -11.83
C ARG A 36 -23.92 28.91 -10.37
N SER A 37 -22.75 29.43 -9.99
CA SER A 37 -22.44 29.83 -8.61
C SER A 37 -22.83 31.27 -8.26
N THR A 38 -23.43 32.05 -9.18
CA THR A 38 -23.77 33.45 -8.98
C THR A 38 -25.27 33.76 -8.90
N GLU A 39 -26.12 32.75 -8.72
CA GLU A 39 -27.53 32.98 -8.47
C GLU A 39 -27.76 33.34 -6.97
N HIS A 40 -27.70 34.63 -6.69
CA HIS A 40 -28.02 35.20 -5.38
C HIS A 40 -29.51 35.10 -5.12
N ALA A 41 -29.88 34.34 -4.11
CA ALA A 41 -31.22 34.40 -3.54
C ALA A 41 -31.45 35.76 -2.85
N ALA A 42 -32.52 36.42 -3.19
CA ALA A 42 -32.94 37.67 -2.56
C ALA A 42 -33.27 37.46 -1.04
N PRO A 43 -32.96 38.44 -0.18
CA PRO A 43 -33.22 38.31 1.25
C PRO A 43 -34.74 38.35 1.53
N ALA A 44 -35.20 37.30 2.23
CA ALA A 44 -36.58 37.26 2.76
C ALA A 44 -36.75 38.27 3.92
N ALA A 45 -37.89 38.97 3.94
CA ALA A 45 -38.24 39.91 4.97
C ALA A 45 -38.36 39.24 6.35
N PRO A 46 -37.99 39.93 7.45
CA PRO A 46 -38.04 39.36 8.79
C PRO A 46 -39.47 39.16 9.28
N PRO A 47 -39.80 38.04 9.94
CA PRO A 47 -41.09 37.82 10.58
C PRO A 47 -41.24 38.68 11.84
N PRO A 48 -42.47 39.01 12.28
CA PRO A 48 -42.75 39.86 13.44
C PRO A 48 -42.26 39.19 14.74
N ALA A 49 -41.71 40.00 15.63
CA ALA A 49 -41.17 39.58 16.91
C ALA A 49 -42.21 38.91 17.81
N ALA A 50 -41.92 37.69 18.24
CA ALA A 50 -42.67 37.00 19.29
C ALA A 50 -42.25 37.52 20.68
N PRO A 51 -43.12 37.48 21.71
CA PRO A 51 -42.82 38.01 23.02
C PRO A 51 -41.65 37.24 23.68
N THR A 52 -40.74 38.00 24.24
CA THR A 52 -39.56 37.51 24.95
C THR A 52 -40.01 36.74 26.21
N ALA A 53 -39.89 35.43 26.18
CA ALA A 53 -39.86 34.63 27.39
C ALA A 53 -38.47 34.77 28.02
N GLU A 54 -38.43 35.20 29.27
CA GLU A 54 -37.23 35.31 30.09
C GLU A 54 -36.59 33.90 30.25
N GLN A 55 -35.62 33.59 29.42
CA GLN A 55 -34.86 32.33 29.50
C GLN A 55 -33.85 32.44 30.64
N LEU A 56 -34.11 31.69 31.71
CA LEU A 56 -33.10 31.37 32.71
C LEU A 56 -31.83 30.80 32.01
N PRO A 57 -30.62 31.26 32.35
CA PRO A 57 -29.41 30.74 31.75
C PRO A 57 -29.24 29.28 32.14
N ILE A 58 -29.46 28.39 31.16
CA ILE A 58 -29.10 26.98 31.29
C ILE A 58 -27.57 26.95 31.30
N PRO A 59 -26.89 26.48 32.37
CA PRO A 59 -25.44 26.34 32.34
C PRO A 59 -25.07 25.37 31.23
N LEU A 60 -24.41 25.86 30.18
CA LEU A 60 -23.80 24.99 29.20
C LEU A 60 -22.82 24.06 29.93
N PRO A 61 -22.90 22.74 29.70
CA PRO A 61 -21.87 21.85 30.22
C PRO A 61 -20.51 22.36 29.69
N SER A 62 -19.62 22.69 30.60
CA SER A 62 -18.20 22.98 30.26
C SER A 62 -17.71 21.86 29.36
N ALA A 63 -17.32 22.18 28.14
CA ALA A 63 -16.68 21.22 27.25
C ALA A 63 -15.49 20.63 28.00
N SER A 64 -15.57 19.35 28.34
CA SER A 64 -14.41 18.62 28.87
C SER A 64 -13.24 18.83 27.89
N PRO A 65 -12.06 19.20 28.37
CA PRO A 65 -10.90 19.33 27.49
C PRO A 65 -10.72 17.99 26.77
N SER A 66 -10.89 18.01 25.44
CA SER A 66 -10.48 16.88 24.61
C SER A 66 -8.99 16.68 24.86
N LEU A 67 -8.63 15.56 25.47
CA LEU A 67 -7.22 15.17 25.60
C LEU A 67 -6.71 14.97 24.17
N THR A 68 -6.07 15.97 23.61
CA THR A 68 -5.27 15.84 22.41
C THR A 68 -4.07 14.97 22.78
N VAL A 69 -4.17 13.68 22.50
CA VAL A 69 -3.00 12.80 22.58
C VAL A 69 -2.05 13.25 21.47
N ASP A 70 -0.90 13.76 21.87
CA ASP A 70 0.16 14.12 20.90
C ASP A 70 0.46 12.91 20.01
N PRO A 71 0.57 13.09 18.70
CA PRO A 71 0.91 12.00 17.80
C PRO A 71 2.29 11.47 18.18
N VAL A 72 2.38 10.16 18.42
CA VAL A 72 3.65 9.49 18.73
C VAL A 72 4.02 8.55 17.59
N ASN A 73 5.32 8.36 17.37
CA ASN A 73 5.82 7.29 16.52
C ASN A 73 5.43 5.94 17.14
N SER A 74 4.73 5.10 16.40
CA SER A 74 4.31 3.80 16.89
C SER A 74 4.39 2.72 15.81
N ILE A 75 4.86 1.55 16.22
CA ILE A 75 4.82 0.31 15.46
C ILE A 75 4.24 -0.75 16.39
N ALA A 76 3.15 -1.38 15.98
CA ALA A 76 2.58 -2.54 16.66
C ALA A 76 2.47 -3.67 15.63
N VAL A 77 2.99 -4.84 15.97
CA VAL A 77 3.03 -5.98 15.05
C VAL A 77 2.44 -7.21 15.70
N GLU A 78 1.62 -7.90 14.91
CA GLU A 78 1.05 -9.20 15.25
C GLU A 78 1.46 -10.21 14.17
N ARG A 79 1.92 -11.39 14.59
CA ARG A 79 2.16 -12.53 13.71
C ARG A 79 1.11 -13.60 13.96
N VAL A 80 0.43 -14.01 12.89
CA VAL A 80 -0.54 -15.10 12.93
C VAL A 80 -0.20 -16.13 11.85
N PRO A 81 -0.45 -17.43 12.06
CA PRO A 81 -0.34 -18.41 11.00
C PRO A 81 -1.18 -17.98 9.80
N ALA A 82 -0.62 -18.05 8.60
CA ALA A 82 -1.36 -17.78 7.39
C ALA A 82 -2.30 -18.96 7.11
N THR A 83 -3.61 -18.69 7.11
CA THR A 83 -4.65 -19.71 6.91
C THR A 83 -5.66 -19.28 5.86
N GLY A 84 -6.09 -20.22 4.99
CA GLY A 84 -7.09 -19.96 3.96
C GLY A 84 -6.62 -19.09 2.80
N PRO A 85 -7.45 -18.86 1.80
CA PRO A 85 -7.11 -18.02 0.66
C PRO A 85 -7.15 -16.53 1.03
N VAL A 86 -6.16 -15.77 0.53
CA VAL A 86 -6.03 -14.32 0.71
C VAL A 86 -6.47 -13.61 -0.56
N ASP A 87 -7.33 -12.61 -0.42
CA ASP A 87 -7.72 -11.70 -1.50
C ASP A 87 -6.96 -10.37 -1.35
N LEU A 88 -5.90 -10.23 -2.14
CA LEU A 88 -5.04 -9.04 -2.10
C LEU A 88 -5.79 -7.76 -2.47
N SER A 89 -6.78 -7.86 -3.37
CA SER A 89 -7.58 -6.70 -3.80
C SER A 89 -8.50 -6.19 -2.69
N LEU A 90 -9.01 -7.07 -1.83
CA LEU A 90 -9.85 -6.70 -0.70
C LEU A 90 -9.01 -6.17 0.48
N GLU A 91 -7.86 -6.76 0.74
CA GLU A 91 -7.00 -6.36 1.85
C GLU A 91 -6.17 -5.10 1.53
N GLY A 92 -5.63 -5.01 0.31
CA GLY A 92 -4.78 -3.91 -0.14
C GLY A 92 -5.58 -2.77 -0.77
N GLN A 93 -6.43 -2.10 0.01
CA GLN A 93 -7.26 -1.00 -0.50
C GLN A 93 -6.43 0.16 -1.05
N ILE A 94 -5.28 0.45 -0.42
CA ILE A 94 -4.34 1.48 -0.87
C ILE A 94 -3.39 0.90 -1.92
N ASP A 95 -2.71 -0.20 -1.61
CA ASP A 95 -1.79 -0.88 -2.52
C ASP A 95 -1.63 -2.36 -2.13
N TRP A 96 -1.28 -3.20 -3.11
CA TRP A 96 -0.88 -4.57 -2.89
C TRP A 96 0.16 -5.01 -3.93
N VAL A 97 0.99 -5.95 -3.52
CA VAL A 97 2.05 -6.54 -4.35
C VAL A 97 2.11 -8.03 -4.09
N HIS A 98 2.32 -8.82 -5.15
CA HIS A 98 2.60 -10.25 -5.10
C HIS A 98 3.87 -10.56 -5.89
N TRP A 99 4.71 -11.44 -5.38
CA TRP A 99 5.97 -11.82 -5.99
C TRP A 99 5.95 -13.26 -6.51
N GLY A 100 6.65 -13.49 -7.61
CA GLY A 100 7.01 -14.82 -8.07
C GLY A 100 5.97 -15.56 -8.91
N GLU A 101 4.88 -14.92 -9.39
CA GLU A 101 3.85 -15.66 -10.13
C GLU A 101 4.36 -16.17 -11.48
N GLN A 102 4.98 -15.33 -12.29
CA GLN A 102 5.46 -15.69 -13.62
C GLN A 102 6.97 -15.96 -13.70
N GLY A 103 7.68 -15.87 -12.58
CA GLY A 103 9.11 -16.08 -12.49
C GLY A 103 9.73 -15.44 -11.26
N ARG A 104 11.01 -15.71 -11.02
CA ARG A 104 11.72 -15.24 -9.82
C ARG A 104 11.83 -13.71 -9.70
N TYR A 105 11.62 -12.97 -10.77
CA TYR A 105 11.61 -11.51 -10.80
C TYR A 105 10.24 -10.93 -11.14
N ALA A 106 9.23 -11.78 -11.29
CA ALA A 106 7.88 -11.34 -11.57
C ALA A 106 7.29 -10.63 -10.33
N LEU A 107 6.64 -9.54 -10.59
CA LEU A 107 5.98 -8.69 -9.62
C LEU A 107 4.61 -8.30 -10.15
N GLU A 108 3.57 -8.77 -9.49
CA GLU A 108 2.20 -8.35 -9.73
C GLU A 108 1.81 -7.32 -8.68
N ARG A 109 1.13 -6.27 -9.09
CA ARG A 109 0.72 -5.23 -8.16
C ARG A 109 -0.61 -4.59 -8.54
N LYS A 110 -1.21 -3.88 -7.61
CA LYS A 110 -2.39 -3.07 -7.83
C LYS A 110 -2.12 -2.05 -8.95
N ALA A 111 -2.94 -2.05 -10.01
CA ALA A 111 -2.69 -1.22 -11.19
C ALA A 111 -2.76 0.29 -10.89
N ASP A 112 -3.62 0.69 -9.94
CA ASP A 112 -3.81 2.07 -9.46
C ASP A 112 -3.24 2.33 -8.06
N GLY A 113 -2.34 1.46 -7.56
CA GLY A 113 -1.77 1.52 -6.20
C GLY A 113 -0.71 2.60 -5.97
N ASN A 114 -0.41 3.43 -6.98
CA ASN A 114 0.55 4.54 -6.90
C ASN A 114 1.95 4.17 -6.35
N PHE A 115 2.35 2.91 -6.46
CA PHE A 115 3.65 2.40 -6.01
C PHE A 115 3.93 2.68 -4.52
N VAL A 116 2.93 2.52 -3.68
CA VAL A 116 3.04 2.74 -2.22
C VAL A 116 4.01 1.75 -1.59
N ILE A 117 3.91 0.46 -1.96
CA ILE A 117 4.86 -0.57 -1.51
C ILE A 117 6.03 -0.61 -2.49
N LEU A 118 7.23 -0.32 -1.97
CA LEU A 118 8.47 -0.40 -2.75
C LEU A 118 9.37 -1.47 -2.15
N GLU A 119 9.99 -2.25 -3.03
CA GLU A 119 11.03 -3.18 -2.67
C GLU A 119 12.39 -2.59 -2.99
N GLY A 120 13.35 -2.74 -2.05
CA GLY A 120 14.74 -2.42 -2.27
C GLY A 120 15.41 -3.37 -3.25
N THR A 121 16.55 -2.97 -3.80
CA THR A 121 17.37 -3.84 -4.66
C THR A 121 17.78 -5.08 -3.86
N PRO A 122 17.50 -6.29 -4.35
CA PRO A 122 17.91 -7.51 -3.68
C PRO A 122 19.43 -7.68 -3.74
N ASP A 123 20.00 -8.00 -2.59
CA ASP A 123 21.47 -8.23 -2.47
C ASP A 123 21.85 -9.66 -2.89
N ALA A 124 20.91 -10.57 -2.97
CA ALA A 124 21.14 -11.97 -3.30
C ALA A 124 20.25 -12.45 -4.47
N PRO A 125 20.69 -13.49 -5.19
CA PRO A 125 19.87 -14.16 -6.18
C PRO A 125 18.56 -14.65 -5.58
N ARG A 126 17.50 -14.53 -6.37
CA ARG A 126 16.16 -15.02 -6.01
C ARG A 126 15.85 -16.33 -6.68
N GLU A 127 15.11 -17.16 -5.98
CA GLU A 127 14.50 -18.36 -6.53
C GLU A 127 12.98 -18.26 -6.41
N ARG A 128 12.28 -18.73 -7.43
CA ARG A 128 10.83 -18.89 -7.38
C ARG A 128 10.49 -20.07 -6.48
N VAL A 129 9.56 -19.86 -5.55
CA VAL A 129 8.97 -20.91 -4.71
C VAL A 129 7.55 -21.15 -5.18
N THR A 130 7.09 -22.40 -5.12
CA THR A 130 5.69 -22.79 -5.36
C THR A 130 5.24 -23.73 -4.26
N GLY A 131 3.92 -23.91 -4.13
CA GLY A 131 3.38 -24.83 -3.13
C GLY A 131 3.31 -24.22 -1.73
N SER A 132 3.18 -22.88 -1.62
CA SER A 132 2.79 -22.27 -0.35
C SER A 132 1.49 -22.91 0.15
N PRO A 133 1.37 -23.21 1.47
CA PRO A 133 0.10 -23.63 2.05
C PRO A 133 -0.96 -22.52 1.98
N GLN A 134 -0.53 -21.28 1.80
CA GLN A 134 -1.36 -20.10 1.60
C GLN A 134 -1.58 -19.86 0.11
N ALA A 135 -2.84 -19.72 -0.32
CA ALA A 135 -3.20 -19.36 -1.68
C ALA A 135 -3.61 -17.87 -1.76
N TYR A 136 -3.22 -17.21 -2.85
CA TYR A 136 -3.53 -15.80 -3.12
C TYR A 136 -4.45 -15.68 -4.32
N ARG A 137 -5.21 -14.58 -4.35
CA ARG A 137 -5.98 -14.13 -5.50
C ARG A 137 -6.02 -12.62 -5.56
N TRP A 138 -6.28 -12.08 -6.75
CA TRP A 138 -6.46 -10.64 -6.95
C TRP A 138 -7.26 -10.35 -8.21
N THR A 139 -7.75 -9.11 -8.28
CA THR A 139 -8.29 -8.44 -9.46
C THR A 139 -7.70 -7.03 -9.53
N GLY A 140 -7.75 -6.38 -10.70
CA GLY A 140 -7.20 -5.04 -10.87
C GLY A 140 -5.69 -4.97 -10.75
N GLY A 141 -4.97 -6.03 -11.13
CA GLY A 141 -3.52 -6.10 -11.10
C GLY A 141 -2.85 -5.68 -12.41
N SER A 142 -1.54 -5.51 -12.34
CA SER A 142 -0.63 -5.30 -13.47
C SER A 142 0.73 -5.92 -13.15
N PRO A 143 1.39 -6.62 -14.09
CA PRO A 143 0.98 -6.91 -15.48
C PRO A 143 -0.18 -7.91 -15.61
N LEU A 144 -0.41 -8.80 -14.62
CA LEU A 144 -1.51 -9.76 -14.65
C LEU A 144 -2.76 -9.19 -13.99
N ALA A 145 -3.80 -8.91 -14.80
CA ALA A 145 -5.02 -8.23 -14.33
C ALA A 145 -5.78 -8.99 -13.23
N SER A 146 -5.72 -10.31 -13.22
CA SER A 146 -6.34 -11.14 -12.19
C SER A 146 -5.71 -12.52 -12.10
N ALA A 147 -5.71 -13.10 -10.90
CA ALA A 147 -5.32 -14.49 -10.67
C ALA A 147 -6.10 -15.10 -9.50
N LYS A 148 -6.07 -16.43 -9.40
CA LYS A 148 -6.75 -17.19 -8.35
C LYS A 148 -5.97 -18.47 -8.03
N GLY A 149 -5.86 -18.78 -6.74
CA GLY A 149 -5.21 -20.02 -6.28
C GLY A 149 -3.69 -19.97 -6.45
N VAL A 150 -3.10 -18.78 -6.49
CA VAL A 150 -1.66 -18.58 -6.60
C VAL A 150 -0.99 -19.01 -5.32
N THR A 151 0.03 -19.88 -5.40
CA THR A 151 0.81 -20.37 -4.26
C THR A 151 2.31 -20.09 -4.40
N SER A 152 2.66 -19.23 -5.35
CA SER A 152 4.04 -18.86 -5.64
C SER A 152 4.53 -17.71 -4.76
N GLY A 153 5.83 -17.59 -4.69
CA GLY A 153 6.57 -16.53 -4.01
C GLY A 153 8.02 -16.51 -4.47
N VAL A 154 8.82 -15.74 -3.79
CA VAL A 154 10.28 -15.67 -4.02
C VAL A 154 11.04 -15.89 -2.73
N ARG A 155 12.17 -16.59 -2.78
CA ARG A 155 13.08 -16.79 -1.66
C ARG A 155 14.47 -16.29 -1.99
N THR A 156 15.22 -15.98 -0.95
CA THR A 156 16.68 -15.81 -0.99
C THR A 156 17.31 -16.84 -0.08
N CYS A 157 18.48 -17.38 -0.50
CA CYS A 157 19.17 -18.43 0.24
C CYS A 157 20.39 -17.87 0.97
N GLY A 158 20.66 -18.42 2.14
CA GLY A 158 21.86 -18.13 2.91
C GLY A 158 21.73 -16.97 3.89
N GLU A 159 22.57 -17.02 4.87
CA GLU A 159 22.65 -16.07 5.98
C GLU A 159 22.94 -14.64 5.50
N GLY A 160 22.29 -13.66 6.12
CA GLY A 160 22.37 -12.24 5.77
C GLY A 160 21.52 -11.81 4.58
N ASN A 161 21.04 -12.73 3.75
CA ASN A 161 20.22 -12.45 2.58
C ASN A 161 18.73 -12.30 2.94
N GLY A 162 18.00 -11.53 2.15
CA GLY A 162 16.58 -11.29 2.42
C GLY A 162 15.96 -10.20 1.56
N PHE A 163 14.92 -9.59 2.10
CA PHE A 163 14.11 -8.58 1.42
C PHE A 163 13.99 -7.32 2.27
N THR A 164 13.97 -6.17 1.62
CA THR A 164 13.67 -4.89 2.25
C THR A 164 12.48 -4.26 1.54
N LEU A 165 11.43 -3.97 2.30
CA LEU A 165 10.24 -3.28 1.82
C LEU A 165 10.12 -1.92 2.48
N THR A 166 9.58 -0.94 1.78
CA THR A 166 9.27 0.38 2.33
C THR A 166 7.86 0.80 1.94
N ALA A 167 7.21 1.55 2.84
CA ALA A 167 5.94 2.22 2.58
C ALA A 167 5.96 3.61 3.22
N PRO A 168 5.19 4.58 2.71
CA PRO A 168 5.06 5.89 3.33
C PRO A 168 4.38 5.81 4.69
N VAL A 169 4.73 6.71 5.58
CA VAL A 169 4.09 6.89 6.90
C VAL A 169 3.79 8.36 7.13
N GLY A 170 2.71 8.64 7.83
CA GLY A 170 2.29 9.96 8.26
C GLY A 170 1.64 9.95 9.63
N THR A 171 0.93 11.02 9.96
CA THR A 171 0.19 11.18 11.21
C THR A 171 -1.09 10.34 11.26
N VAL A 172 -1.61 9.93 10.11
CA VAL A 172 -2.67 8.94 9.98
C VAL A 172 -2.03 7.54 10.03
N GLY A 173 -2.61 6.65 10.84
CA GLY A 173 -2.14 5.27 10.92
C GLY A 173 -2.48 4.49 9.65
N ASN A 174 -1.57 3.61 9.24
CA ASN A 174 -1.75 2.66 8.16
C ASN A 174 -1.46 1.24 8.67
N THR A 175 -1.98 0.26 7.96
CA THR A 175 -1.70 -1.15 8.18
C THR A 175 -0.93 -1.72 6.99
N LEU A 176 0.28 -2.21 7.21
CA LEU A 176 1.04 -3.02 6.26
C LEU A 176 0.92 -4.48 6.67
N ARG A 177 0.37 -5.31 5.81
CA ARG A 177 0.30 -6.74 6.03
C ARG A 177 1.27 -7.45 5.10
N LEU A 178 2.10 -8.32 5.68
CA LEU A 178 3.16 -9.03 4.99
C LEU A 178 2.89 -10.54 5.07
N TYR A 179 2.99 -11.22 3.95
CA TYR A 179 2.88 -12.67 3.84
C TYR A 179 4.28 -13.22 3.62
N LEU A 180 4.81 -13.82 4.67
CA LEU A 180 6.20 -14.25 4.77
C LEU A 180 6.29 -15.73 5.01
N GLY A 181 7.46 -16.29 4.73
CA GLY A 181 7.77 -17.67 5.05
C GLY A 181 9.23 -17.86 5.41
N VAL A 182 9.49 -18.98 6.08
CA VAL A 182 10.84 -19.44 6.42
C VAL A 182 10.93 -20.94 6.13
N SER A 183 12.10 -21.39 5.69
CA SER A 183 12.39 -22.80 5.43
C SER A 183 13.85 -23.08 5.74
N SER A 184 14.14 -24.15 6.47
CA SER A 184 15.51 -24.59 6.81
C SER A 184 16.37 -23.48 7.40
N GLY A 185 15.86 -22.73 8.39
CA GLY A 185 16.65 -21.66 8.99
C GLY A 185 15.86 -20.79 9.96
N VAL A 186 16.41 -19.63 10.22
CA VAL A 186 15.84 -18.61 11.09
C VAL A 186 15.68 -17.32 10.28
N GLY A 187 14.45 -16.81 10.24
CA GLY A 187 14.15 -15.50 9.69
C GLY A 187 14.08 -14.45 10.78
N ARG A 188 14.61 -13.26 10.53
CA ARG A 188 14.48 -12.09 11.40
C ARG A 188 13.76 -10.96 10.67
N LEU A 189 12.62 -10.56 11.22
CA LEU A 189 11.87 -9.38 10.78
C LEU A 189 12.25 -8.18 11.62
N GLU A 190 12.59 -7.06 10.98
CA GLU A 190 12.82 -5.77 11.62
C GLU A 190 11.95 -4.72 10.95
N ALA A 191 11.16 -3.97 11.74
CA ALA A 191 10.38 -2.83 11.27
C ALA A 191 10.87 -1.55 11.94
N ARG A 192 11.12 -0.50 11.15
CA ARG A 192 11.67 0.78 11.62
C ARG A 192 11.00 1.96 10.93
N LEU A 193 10.71 3.02 11.70
CA LEU A 193 10.27 4.30 11.15
C LEU A 193 11.47 5.22 10.90
N SER A 194 11.49 5.90 9.76
CA SER A 194 12.51 6.90 9.44
C SER A 194 12.41 8.17 10.31
N THR A 195 11.27 8.37 10.96
CA THR A 195 10.99 9.48 11.84
C THR A 195 11.48 9.27 13.27
N GLY A 196 12.10 8.11 13.56
CA GLY A 196 12.63 7.73 14.87
C GLY A 196 11.71 6.76 15.63
N GLY A 197 12.08 6.46 16.86
CA GLY A 197 11.45 5.45 17.71
C GLY A 197 12.26 4.15 17.72
N GLN A 198 11.88 3.24 18.63
CA GLN A 198 12.53 1.94 18.74
C GLN A 198 12.09 1.05 17.56
N PRO A 199 13.01 0.35 16.91
CA PRO A 199 12.65 -0.66 15.93
C PRO A 199 11.92 -1.82 16.62
N TRP A 200 10.98 -2.41 15.90
CA TRP A 200 10.36 -3.66 16.32
C TRP A 200 11.04 -4.83 15.63
N THR A 201 11.26 -5.95 16.33
CA THR A 201 11.93 -7.14 15.80
C THR A 201 11.20 -8.41 16.22
N ASP A 202 11.20 -9.42 15.35
CA ASP A 202 10.77 -10.78 15.63
C ASP A 202 11.75 -11.80 15.01
N ARG A 203 11.91 -12.92 15.67
CA ARG A 203 12.72 -14.05 15.23
C ARG A 203 11.82 -15.26 15.02
N TRP A 204 11.91 -15.87 13.86
CA TRP A 204 11.09 -17.02 13.50
C TRP A 204 11.95 -18.16 12.99
N GLU A 205 11.94 -19.26 13.74
CA GLU A 205 12.74 -20.46 13.49
C GLU A 205 11.92 -21.55 12.80
N GLN A 206 12.50 -22.16 11.76
CA GLN A 206 11.97 -23.29 11.00
C GLN A 206 13.11 -24.22 10.58
N PRO A 207 13.56 -25.16 11.45
CA PRO A 207 14.76 -25.95 11.20
C PRO A 207 14.55 -27.12 10.24
N ASP A 208 13.31 -27.61 10.11
CA ASP A 208 12.98 -28.82 9.36
C ASP A 208 12.70 -28.49 7.91
N GLY A 209 13.35 -28.35 7.01
CA GLY A 209 13.14 -28.17 5.57
C GLY A 209 11.72 -27.85 5.06
N GLN A 210 10.71 -27.86 5.92
CA GLN A 210 9.33 -27.51 5.58
C GLN A 210 9.19 -26.00 5.44
N LEU A 211 8.39 -25.57 4.47
CA LEU A 211 8.03 -24.17 4.35
C LEU A 211 6.94 -23.83 5.35
N SER A 212 7.24 -23.00 6.32
CA SER A 212 6.28 -22.40 7.24
C SER A 212 5.91 -20.99 6.78
N THR A 213 4.62 -20.62 6.87
CA THR A 213 4.10 -19.33 6.40
C THR A 213 3.31 -18.62 7.49
N ALA A 214 3.43 -17.30 7.54
CA ALA A 214 2.67 -16.45 8.47
C ALA A 214 2.32 -15.11 7.81
N ALA A 215 1.26 -14.48 8.33
CA ALA A 215 0.92 -13.10 8.07
C ALA A 215 1.41 -12.23 9.25
N TYR A 216 2.16 -11.18 8.94
CA TYR A 216 2.52 -10.12 9.88
C TYR A 216 1.66 -8.90 9.60
N THR A 217 0.87 -8.49 10.57
CA THR A 217 0.09 -7.25 10.52
C THR A 217 0.84 -6.18 11.27
N VAL A 218 1.37 -5.19 10.54
CA VAL A 218 2.14 -4.07 11.07
C VAL A 218 1.26 -2.83 11.05
N ASN A 219 0.77 -2.40 12.21
CA ASN A 219 0.09 -1.13 12.39
C ASN A 219 1.12 -0.06 12.74
N TYR A 220 1.18 1.01 11.96
CA TYR A 220 2.21 2.01 12.13
C TYR A 220 1.70 3.44 11.90
N ARG A 221 2.29 4.38 12.62
CA ARG A 221 2.01 5.82 12.55
C ARG A 221 3.26 6.60 12.94
N ALA A 222 3.41 7.82 12.41
CA ALA A 222 4.51 8.70 12.74
C ALA A 222 4.03 10.12 13.06
N ILE A 223 4.83 10.88 13.79
CA ILE A 223 4.56 12.29 14.13
C ILE A 223 4.62 13.23 12.92
N LYS A 224 5.26 12.78 11.83
CA LYS A 224 5.42 13.52 10.57
C LYS A 224 5.57 12.55 9.39
N ALA A 225 5.49 13.08 8.19
CA ALA A 225 5.73 12.30 6.98
C ALA A 225 7.13 11.66 6.97
N GLY A 226 7.20 10.41 6.54
CA GLY A 226 8.41 9.61 6.47
C GLY A 226 8.15 8.28 5.78
N LYS A 227 8.92 7.26 6.15
CA LYS A 227 8.79 5.89 5.65
C LYS A 227 8.87 4.90 6.81
N ILE A 228 8.10 3.80 6.70
CA ILE A 228 8.41 2.56 7.40
C ILE A 228 9.32 1.73 6.49
N SER A 229 10.34 1.13 7.06
CA SER A 229 11.20 0.14 6.41
C SER A 229 11.05 -1.17 7.14
N VAL A 230 10.79 -2.24 6.39
CA VAL A 230 10.71 -3.60 6.92
C VAL A 230 11.77 -4.44 6.24
N ARG A 231 12.61 -5.10 7.04
CA ARG A 231 13.65 -6.02 6.59
C ARG A 231 13.28 -7.44 7.03
N TRP A 232 13.19 -8.36 6.08
CA TRP A 232 12.99 -9.77 6.31
C TRP A 232 14.22 -10.53 5.83
N ILE A 233 15.07 -10.97 6.74
CA ILE A 233 16.40 -11.53 6.44
C ILE A 233 16.58 -12.91 7.06
N THR A 234 17.36 -13.76 6.42
CA THR A 234 17.86 -15.02 6.96
C THR A 234 18.93 -14.71 8.02
N GLU A 235 18.63 -14.98 9.27
CA GLU A 235 19.59 -14.81 10.37
C GLU A 235 20.50 -16.03 10.49
N GLU A 236 19.94 -17.24 10.33
CA GLU A 236 20.67 -18.50 10.32
C GLU A 236 20.11 -19.40 9.20
N SER A 237 20.99 -20.10 8.48
CA SER A 237 20.62 -21.08 7.46
C SER A 237 21.04 -22.48 7.91
N THR A 238 20.08 -23.40 8.08
CA THR A 238 20.32 -24.78 8.54
C THR A 238 20.18 -25.82 7.44
N GLY A 239 19.69 -25.45 6.26
CA GLY A 239 19.45 -26.34 5.14
C GLY A 239 20.58 -26.35 4.12
N GLY A 240 21.01 -27.56 3.67
CA GLY A 240 22.19 -27.77 2.84
C GLY A 240 22.23 -27.01 1.50
N ASN A 241 21.13 -26.78 0.82
CA ASN A 241 21.12 -26.14 -0.50
C ASN A 241 20.45 -24.77 -0.56
N CYS A 242 19.46 -24.49 0.28
CA CYS A 242 18.78 -23.18 0.31
C CYS A 242 17.89 -23.07 1.55
N GLY A 243 18.48 -22.88 2.72
CA GLY A 243 17.76 -22.39 3.88
C GLY A 243 17.63 -20.88 3.82
N GLY A 244 16.44 -20.35 4.11
CA GLY A 244 16.25 -18.92 4.10
C GLY A 244 14.80 -18.45 4.14
N VAL A 245 14.65 -17.16 3.88
CA VAL A 245 13.39 -16.44 3.98
C VAL A 245 12.66 -16.36 2.65
N VAL A 246 11.33 -16.34 2.73
CA VAL A 246 10.41 -16.29 1.58
C VAL A 246 9.50 -15.07 1.71
N LEU A 247 9.23 -14.42 0.57
CA LEU A 247 8.30 -13.31 0.41
C LEU A 247 7.23 -13.71 -0.61
N PHE A 248 5.97 -13.59 -0.22
CA PHE A 248 4.82 -13.91 -1.08
C PHE A 248 4.09 -12.66 -1.54
N ALA A 249 3.54 -11.91 -0.58
CA ALA A 249 2.73 -10.75 -0.87
C ALA A 249 2.84 -9.70 0.25
N ALA A 250 2.43 -8.48 -0.09
CA ALA A 250 2.25 -7.39 0.86
C ALA A 250 1.02 -6.56 0.47
N THR A 251 0.30 -6.04 1.47
CA THR A 251 -0.85 -5.15 1.29
C THR A 251 -0.73 -3.94 2.21
N VAL A 252 -1.26 -2.78 1.76
CA VAL A 252 -1.43 -1.55 2.57
C VAL A 252 -2.88 -1.11 2.55
N SER A 253 -3.43 -0.85 3.72
CA SER A 253 -4.78 -0.34 3.94
C SER A 253 -4.80 0.76 5.02
#